data_6f7261f9fbbbf1a00ec260cc83474dc8
#
_entry.id   6f7261f9fbbbf1a00ec260cc83474dc8
#
_cell.length_a   1.000
_cell.length_b   1.000
_cell.length_c   1.000
_cell.angle_alpha   90.00
_cell.angle_beta   90.00
_cell.angle_gamma   90.00
#
_symmetry.space_group_name_H-M   'P 1'
#
loop_
_entity.id
_entity.type
_entity.pdbx_description
1 polymer ?
#
loop_
_entity_poly.entity_id
_entity_poly.type
_entity_poly.pdbx_seq_one_letter_code
_entity_poly.pdbx_strand_id
1 'polypeptide(L)'
;MIATPPDFWLYGGAALALHLGHRQSIDFDFFLDRPLDSMALAPALPFLAGAEVLQREPNTLTCLVDRDGPVRVSFFGVPNLRRLRAPSISPDNGLRIASLYDLAGTKAAVVQIRAEAKDYLDIDALLIDGRVDLPTALACGVAVYGAQFDPQSTLKALVYFEDGNLPNLPRAVKDRLARAAGDVDLDKLPIAPVAEDPGHLDGEIKR
;
A
#
# COMPACT_ATOMS: atom_id res chain seq x y z
N MET A 1 18.50 -11.18 -11.41
CA MET A 1 18.11 -10.37 -10.24
C MET A 1 17.51 -9.06 -10.75
N ILE A 2 16.26 -8.76 -10.44
CA ILE A 2 15.62 -7.50 -10.85
C ILE A 2 16.15 -6.44 -9.90
N ALA A 3 17.06 -5.58 -10.36
CA ALA A 3 17.52 -4.45 -9.57
C ALA A 3 16.45 -3.37 -9.61
N THR A 4 15.61 -3.30 -8.60
CA THR A 4 14.71 -2.17 -8.41
C THR A 4 15.55 -0.96 -8.00
N PRO A 5 15.31 0.24 -8.55
CA PRO A 5 16.04 1.42 -8.12
C PRO A 5 15.87 1.63 -6.61
N PRO A 6 16.95 1.99 -5.88
CA PRO A 6 16.95 2.01 -4.42
C PRO A 6 15.98 3.01 -3.78
N ASP A 7 15.49 3.98 -4.56
CA ASP A 7 14.59 5.02 -4.06
C ASP A 7 13.12 4.61 -4.09
N PHE A 8 12.79 3.50 -4.77
CA PHE A 8 11.43 3.00 -4.85
C PHE A 8 11.09 2.06 -3.70
N TRP A 9 9.87 2.15 -3.24
CA TRP A 9 9.30 1.27 -2.23
C TRP A 9 8.15 0.48 -2.84
N LEU A 10 8.14 -0.82 -2.58
CA LEU A 10 7.03 -1.67 -2.99
C LEU A 10 5.84 -1.44 -2.07
N TYR A 11 4.70 -1.14 -2.66
CA TYR A 11 3.39 -0.98 -2.02
C TYR A 11 2.41 -2.02 -2.56
N GLY A 12 1.12 -1.80 -2.29
CA GLY A 12 0.04 -2.58 -2.85
C GLY A 12 -0.08 -4.01 -2.32
N GLY A 13 -0.78 -4.85 -3.09
CA GLY A 13 -1.06 -6.23 -2.71
C GLY A 13 0.19 -7.10 -2.65
N ALA A 14 1.19 -6.87 -3.51
CA ALA A 14 2.44 -7.63 -3.49
C ALA A 14 3.24 -7.37 -2.20
N ALA A 15 3.34 -6.12 -1.76
CA ALA A 15 4.00 -5.77 -0.51
C ALA A 15 3.32 -6.45 0.69
N LEU A 16 1.98 -6.41 0.73
CA LEU A 16 1.22 -7.04 1.81
C LEU A 16 1.35 -8.56 1.78
N ALA A 17 1.34 -9.17 0.59
CA ALA A 17 1.56 -10.61 0.43
C ALA A 17 2.95 -11.05 0.92
N LEU A 18 3.99 -10.23 0.73
CA LEU A 18 5.33 -10.50 1.26
C LEU A 18 5.38 -10.43 2.80
N HIS A 19 4.57 -9.58 3.43
CA HIS A 19 4.49 -9.50 4.89
C HIS A 19 3.66 -10.62 5.53
N LEU A 20 2.55 -11.03 4.88
CA LEU A 20 1.53 -11.87 5.50
C LEU A 20 1.43 -13.27 4.90
N GLY A 21 1.93 -13.48 3.69
CA GLY A 21 1.82 -14.78 3.00
C GLY A 21 0.40 -15.23 2.70
N HIS A 22 -0.59 -14.35 2.76
CA HIS A 22 -2.02 -14.67 2.73
C HIS A 22 -2.57 -14.99 1.35
N ARG A 23 -1.93 -14.51 0.29
CA ARG A 23 -2.28 -14.77 -1.11
C ARG A 23 -1.10 -14.52 -2.04
N GLN A 24 -1.20 -14.94 -3.27
CA GLN A 24 -0.29 -14.54 -4.33
C GLN A 24 -0.70 -13.17 -4.89
N SER A 25 0.28 -12.38 -5.29
CA SER A 25 0.11 -11.13 -6.03
C SER A 25 1.17 -11.07 -7.13
N ILE A 26 0.73 -10.83 -8.35
CA ILE A 26 1.58 -10.74 -9.55
C ILE A 26 1.73 -9.31 -10.04
N ASP A 27 1.04 -8.36 -9.42
CA ASP A 27 1.16 -6.93 -9.71
C ASP A 27 2.12 -6.29 -8.73
N PHE A 28 3.07 -5.48 -9.23
CA PHE A 28 4.05 -4.79 -8.42
C PHE A 28 3.86 -3.28 -8.57
N ASP A 29 3.56 -2.61 -7.46
CA ASP A 29 3.33 -1.17 -7.42
C ASP A 29 4.48 -0.49 -6.65
N PHE A 30 5.32 0.24 -7.36
CA PHE A 30 6.49 0.94 -6.82
C PHE A 30 6.19 2.42 -6.64
N PHE A 31 6.43 2.95 -5.45
CA PHE A 31 6.18 4.34 -5.10
C PHE A 31 7.48 5.08 -4.83
N LEU A 32 7.53 6.33 -5.31
CA LEU A 32 8.61 7.27 -5.12
C LEU A 32 8.02 8.55 -4.51
N ASP A 33 8.69 9.17 -3.51
CA ASP A 33 8.19 10.34 -2.79
C ASP A 33 8.53 11.70 -3.47
N ARG A 34 8.91 11.66 -4.73
CA ARG A 34 9.19 12.82 -5.58
C ARG A 34 8.57 12.64 -6.97
N PRO A 35 8.56 13.68 -7.80
CA PRO A 35 8.10 13.54 -9.18
C PRO A 35 8.86 12.46 -9.94
N LEU A 36 8.13 11.72 -10.78
CA LEU A 36 8.65 10.65 -11.63
C LEU A 36 8.74 11.12 -13.07
N ASP A 37 9.94 11.05 -13.66
CA ASP A 37 10.11 11.14 -15.11
C ASP A 37 9.86 9.76 -15.73
N SER A 38 8.63 9.54 -16.20
CA SER A 38 8.23 8.27 -16.80
C SER A 38 8.91 8.01 -18.16
N MET A 39 9.47 9.04 -18.83
CA MET A 39 10.21 8.89 -20.07
C MET A 39 11.63 8.40 -19.82
N ALA A 40 12.28 8.93 -18.80
CA ALA A 40 13.65 8.55 -18.43
C ALA A 40 13.70 7.20 -17.71
N LEU A 41 12.65 6.83 -16.98
CA LEU A 41 12.65 5.63 -16.14
C LEU A 41 12.69 4.33 -16.96
N ALA A 42 11.86 4.20 -18.00
CA ALA A 42 11.76 2.94 -18.76
C ALA A 42 13.11 2.50 -19.37
N PRO A 43 13.89 3.38 -20.03
CA PRO A 43 15.22 3.01 -20.55
C PRO A 43 16.24 2.70 -19.44
N ALA A 44 16.08 3.28 -18.26
CA ALA A 44 16.98 3.08 -17.12
C ALA A 44 16.81 1.72 -16.44
N LEU A 45 15.71 1.01 -16.72
CA LEU A 45 15.40 -0.29 -16.11
C LEU A 45 15.54 -1.44 -17.10
N PRO A 46 16.66 -2.18 -17.10
CA PRO A 46 16.90 -3.25 -18.09
C PRO A 46 15.81 -4.32 -18.13
N PHE A 47 15.12 -4.58 -17.02
CA PHE A 47 14.06 -5.57 -16.97
C PHE A 47 12.76 -5.13 -17.67
N LEU A 48 12.64 -3.83 -18.00
CA LEU A 48 11.55 -3.30 -18.82
C LEU A 48 11.88 -3.31 -20.32
N ALA A 49 13.08 -3.75 -20.71
CA ALA A 49 13.42 -3.86 -22.11
C ALA A 49 12.46 -4.82 -22.82
N GLY A 50 11.77 -4.32 -23.85
CA GLY A 50 10.76 -5.06 -24.60
C GLY A 50 9.40 -5.20 -23.90
N ALA A 51 9.20 -4.60 -22.73
CA ALA A 51 7.90 -4.60 -22.06
C ALA A 51 6.88 -3.74 -22.81
N GLU A 52 5.64 -4.20 -22.82
CA GLU A 52 4.52 -3.40 -23.31
C GLU A 52 4.20 -2.27 -22.31
N VAL A 53 4.13 -1.03 -22.80
CA VAL A 53 3.73 0.11 -21.98
C VAL A 53 2.21 0.23 -22.00
N LEU A 54 1.58 -0.07 -20.87
CA LEU A 54 0.12 0.01 -20.72
C LEU A 54 -0.34 1.44 -20.40
N GLN A 55 0.46 2.19 -19.62
CA GLN A 55 0.16 3.57 -19.22
C GLN A 55 1.45 4.36 -19.08
N ARG A 56 1.44 5.59 -19.62
CA ARG A 56 2.53 6.56 -19.44
C ARG A 56 1.94 7.94 -19.32
N GLU A 57 1.98 8.45 -18.12
CA GLU A 57 1.43 9.74 -17.71
C GLU A 57 2.42 10.51 -16.82
N PRO A 58 2.23 11.79 -16.55
CA PRO A 58 3.00 12.48 -15.52
C PRO A 58 2.94 11.68 -14.21
N ASN A 59 4.11 11.40 -13.63
CA ASN A 59 4.26 10.62 -12.40
C ASN A 59 3.75 9.17 -12.45
N THR A 60 3.46 8.61 -13.62
CA THR A 60 2.96 7.22 -13.75
C THR A 60 3.59 6.52 -14.94
N LEU A 61 4.11 5.32 -14.68
CA LEU A 61 4.52 4.38 -15.72
C LEU A 61 4.02 2.99 -15.33
N THR A 62 3.19 2.38 -16.19
CA THR A 62 2.76 0.98 -16.02
C THR A 62 3.18 0.17 -17.25
N CYS A 63 3.86 -0.93 -17.00
CA CYS A 63 4.34 -1.85 -18.02
C CYS A 63 3.84 -3.27 -17.75
N LEU A 64 3.66 -4.03 -18.82
CA LEU A 64 3.45 -5.47 -18.78
C LEU A 64 4.75 -6.16 -19.16
N VAL A 65 5.31 -6.93 -18.24
CA VAL A 65 6.57 -7.67 -18.41
C VAL A 65 6.24 -9.15 -18.48
N ASP A 66 6.79 -9.88 -19.45
CA ASP A 66 6.66 -11.33 -19.51
C ASP A 66 7.69 -11.99 -18.56
N ARG A 67 7.21 -12.81 -17.63
CA ARG A 67 7.98 -13.61 -16.68
C ARG A 67 7.26 -14.92 -16.42
N ASP A 68 7.29 -15.83 -17.42
CA ASP A 68 6.49 -17.06 -17.44
C ASP A 68 4.98 -16.77 -17.32
N GLY A 69 4.58 -15.61 -17.87
CA GLY A 69 3.26 -15.03 -17.84
C GLY A 69 3.30 -13.51 -17.62
N PRO A 70 2.17 -12.83 -17.87
CA PRO A 70 2.10 -11.37 -17.78
C PRO A 70 2.20 -10.88 -16.35
N VAL A 71 3.20 -10.05 -16.05
CA VAL A 71 3.41 -9.36 -14.76
C VAL A 71 3.25 -7.87 -14.99
N ARG A 72 2.31 -7.24 -14.28
CA ARG A 72 2.14 -5.80 -14.32
C ARG A 72 3.07 -5.14 -13.32
N VAL A 73 3.87 -4.19 -13.79
CA VAL A 73 4.77 -3.40 -12.95
C VAL A 73 4.44 -1.93 -13.14
N SER A 74 4.05 -1.29 -12.06
CA SER A 74 3.67 0.12 -12.03
C SER A 74 4.65 0.93 -11.19
N PHE A 75 4.96 2.14 -11.64
CA PHE A 75 5.78 3.11 -10.94
C PHE A 75 5.00 4.40 -10.79
N PHE A 76 4.96 4.92 -9.56
CA PHE A 76 4.22 6.11 -9.20
C PHE A 76 5.14 7.13 -8.50
N GLY A 77 5.23 8.34 -9.05
CA GLY A 77 5.78 9.48 -8.35
C GLY A 77 4.68 10.13 -7.52
N VAL A 78 4.81 10.11 -6.21
CA VAL A 78 3.84 10.69 -5.27
C VAL A 78 4.57 11.73 -4.41
N PRO A 79 4.73 12.98 -4.91
CA PRO A 79 5.36 14.03 -4.13
C PRO A 79 4.67 14.20 -2.79
N ASN A 80 5.44 14.29 -1.72
CA ASN A 80 4.97 14.39 -0.34
C ASN A 80 4.26 13.12 0.19
N LEU A 81 4.55 11.95 -0.38
CA LEU A 81 4.10 10.68 0.18
C LEU A 81 4.53 10.58 1.65
N ARG A 82 3.58 10.64 2.55
CA ARG A 82 3.84 10.44 3.98
C ARG A 82 4.06 8.97 4.25
N ARG A 83 5.13 8.66 4.95
CA ARG A 83 5.47 7.32 5.40
C ARG A 83 5.41 7.28 6.92
N LEU A 84 4.80 6.25 7.47
CA LEU A 84 4.60 6.11 8.91
C LEU A 84 5.78 5.41 9.58
N ARG A 85 6.40 4.47 8.88
CA ARG A 85 7.52 3.67 9.39
C ARG A 85 8.58 3.44 8.32
N ALA A 86 9.79 3.11 8.78
CA ALA A 86 10.85 2.63 7.90
C ALA A 86 10.41 1.37 7.13
N PRO A 87 10.91 1.16 5.88
CA PRO A 87 10.59 -0.03 5.11
C PRO A 87 11.24 -1.27 5.71
N SER A 88 10.65 -2.42 5.46
CA SER A 88 11.36 -3.67 5.54
C SER A 88 12.29 -3.80 4.32
N ILE A 89 13.49 -4.31 4.53
CA ILE A 89 14.45 -4.55 3.44
C ILE A 89 14.53 -6.05 3.19
N SER A 90 14.22 -6.46 1.96
CA SER A 90 14.39 -7.85 1.56
C SER A 90 15.89 -8.21 1.58
N PRO A 91 16.30 -9.28 2.28
CA PRO A 91 17.71 -9.66 2.39
C PRO A 91 18.30 -10.15 1.06
N ASP A 92 17.46 -10.68 0.17
CA ASP A 92 17.91 -11.31 -1.08
C ASP A 92 18.29 -10.31 -2.17
N ASN A 93 17.61 -9.16 -2.21
CA ASN A 93 17.70 -8.22 -3.34
C ASN A 93 17.66 -6.74 -2.95
N GLY A 94 17.62 -6.42 -1.64
CA GLY A 94 17.57 -5.04 -1.14
C GLY A 94 16.25 -4.31 -1.44
N LEU A 95 15.21 -5.03 -1.85
CA LEU A 95 13.90 -4.44 -2.12
C LEU A 95 13.34 -3.77 -0.86
N ARG A 96 12.96 -2.52 -0.96
CA ARG A 96 12.28 -1.79 0.10
C ARG A 96 10.78 -2.06 0.03
N ILE A 97 10.24 -2.62 1.08
CA ILE A 97 8.83 -2.98 1.20
C ILE A 97 8.20 -2.05 2.22
N ALA A 98 7.12 -1.38 1.85
CA ALA A 98 6.38 -0.49 2.74
C ALA A 98 5.98 -1.20 4.04
N SER A 99 5.94 -0.46 5.15
CA SER A 99 5.58 -1.05 6.44
C SER A 99 4.12 -1.52 6.46
N LEU A 100 3.79 -2.45 7.36
CA LEU A 100 2.39 -2.89 7.54
C LEU A 100 1.45 -1.73 7.88
N TYR A 101 1.94 -0.71 8.60
CA TYR A 101 1.15 0.46 8.94
C TYR A 101 0.85 1.33 7.72
N ASP A 102 1.86 1.57 6.86
CA ASP A 102 1.67 2.27 5.59
C ASP A 102 0.69 1.52 4.69
N LEU A 103 0.85 0.19 4.58
CA LEU A 103 -0.01 -0.68 3.78
C LEU A 103 -1.44 -0.74 4.32
N ALA A 104 -1.63 -0.79 5.64
CA ALA A 104 -2.94 -0.79 6.26
C ALA A 104 -3.69 0.52 5.99
N GLY A 105 -3.02 1.68 6.15
CA GLY A 105 -3.60 2.97 5.82
C GLY A 105 -3.97 3.10 4.34
N THR A 106 -3.10 2.64 3.44
CA THR A 106 -3.41 2.62 2.00
C THR A 106 -4.56 1.70 1.64
N LYS A 107 -4.66 0.52 2.25
CA LYS A 107 -5.78 -0.41 2.02
C LYS A 107 -7.10 0.15 2.56
N ALA A 108 -7.09 0.80 3.72
CA ALA A 108 -8.26 1.49 4.25
C ALA A 108 -8.76 2.60 3.29
N ALA A 109 -7.85 3.30 2.60
CA ALA A 109 -8.24 4.32 1.62
C ALA A 109 -8.74 3.72 0.31
N VAL A 110 -8.11 2.64 -0.18
CA VAL A 110 -8.44 2.03 -1.48
C VAL A 110 -9.87 1.49 -1.51
N VAL A 111 -10.38 0.88 -0.44
CA VAL A 111 -11.75 0.34 -0.40
C VAL A 111 -12.83 1.42 -0.47
N GLN A 112 -12.50 2.70 -0.25
CA GLN A 112 -13.42 3.82 -0.48
C GLN A 112 -13.62 4.13 -1.97
N ILE A 113 -12.68 3.72 -2.83
CA ILE A 113 -12.59 4.14 -4.22
C ILE A 113 -13.02 3.03 -5.15
N ARG A 114 -12.77 1.76 -4.78
CA ARG A 114 -13.05 0.61 -5.63
C ARG A 114 -13.52 -0.61 -4.84
N ALA A 115 -14.46 -1.34 -5.44
CA ALA A 115 -15.06 -2.54 -4.87
C ALA A 115 -14.39 -3.80 -5.45
N GLU A 116 -13.11 -4.04 -5.09
CA GLU A 116 -12.35 -5.20 -5.54
C GLU A 116 -12.10 -6.18 -4.38
N ALA A 117 -12.55 -7.42 -4.53
CA ALA A 117 -12.45 -8.46 -3.49
C ALA A 117 -11.03 -8.63 -2.92
N LYS A 118 -9.99 -8.45 -3.77
CA LYS A 118 -8.59 -8.57 -3.32
C LYS A 118 -8.22 -7.55 -2.23
N ASP A 119 -8.81 -6.33 -2.26
CA ASP A 119 -8.51 -5.30 -1.26
C ASP A 119 -9.18 -5.61 0.08
N TYR A 120 -10.38 -6.20 0.04
CA TYR A 120 -11.10 -6.68 1.23
C TYR A 120 -10.42 -7.91 1.85
N LEU A 121 -9.90 -8.82 1.01
CA LEU A 121 -9.07 -9.96 1.49
C LEU A 121 -7.76 -9.47 2.12
N ASP A 122 -7.18 -8.41 1.62
CA ASP A 122 -5.97 -7.81 2.18
C ASP A 122 -6.25 -7.21 3.57
N ILE A 123 -7.39 -6.52 3.75
CA ILE A 123 -7.80 -6.01 5.07
C ILE A 123 -8.13 -7.17 6.01
N ASP A 124 -8.88 -8.17 5.55
CA ASP A 124 -9.18 -9.36 6.34
C ASP A 124 -7.92 -10.06 6.85
N ALA A 125 -6.91 -10.19 5.98
CA ALA A 125 -5.62 -10.77 6.35
C ALA A 125 -4.87 -9.93 7.41
N LEU A 126 -4.91 -8.59 7.33
CA LEU A 126 -4.36 -7.72 8.37
C LEU A 126 -5.04 -7.95 9.72
N LEU A 127 -6.38 -8.07 9.73
CA LEU A 127 -7.14 -8.32 10.95
C LEU A 127 -6.83 -9.70 11.56
N ILE A 128 -6.65 -10.73 10.73
CA ILE A 128 -6.29 -12.09 11.17
C ILE A 128 -4.86 -12.12 11.73
N ASP A 129 -3.92 -11.43 11.08
CA ASP A 129 -2.53 -11.33 11.53
C ASP A 129 -2.42 -10.66 12.91
N GLY A 130 -3.30 -9.70 13.19
CA GLY A 130 -3.45 -9.06 14.49
C GLY A 130 -2.39 -8.01 14.85
N ARG A 131 -1.37 -7.78 14.01
CA ARG A 131 -0.38 -6.70 14.23
C ARG A 131 -0.96 -5.32 13.99
N VAL A 132 -1.99 -5.21 13.13
CA VAL A 132 -2.70 -3.97 12.82
C VAL A 132 -4.20 -4.24 12.85
N ASP A 133 -4.90 -3.70 13.83
CA ASP A 133 -6.36 -3.75 13.90
C ASP A 133 -7.01 -2.66 13.03
N LEU A 134 -8.33 -2.71 12.86
CA LEU A 134 -9.04 -1.76 12.02
C LEU A 134 -8.96 -0.31 12.53
N PRO A 135 -9.12 -0.02 13.83
CA PRO A 135 -8.92 1.35 14.35
C PRO A 135 -7.53 1.91 14.01
N THR A 136 -6.49 1.09 14.15
CA THR A 136 -5.11 1.48 13.78
C THR A 136 -4.97 1.69 12.28
N ALA A 137 -5.56 0.83 11.43
CA ALA A 137 -5.54 1.01 9.98
C ALA A 137 -6.21 2.32 9.57
N LEU A 138 -7.34 2.68 10.18
CA LEU A 138 -8.03 3.95 9.96
C LEU A 138 -7.17 5.15 10.39
N ALA A 139 -6.55 5.07 11.58
CA ALA A 139 -5.63 6.10 12.06
C ALA A 139 -4.44 6.29 11.12
N CYS A 140 -3.89 5.19 10.58
CA CYS A 140 -2.84 5.23 9.54
C CYS A 140 -3.33 5.90 8.26
N GLY A 141 -4.57 5.63 7.82
CA GLY A 141 -5.19 6.32 6.68
C GLY A 141 -5.28 7.83 6.88
N VAL A 142 -5.71 8.27 8.07
CA VAL A 142 -5.73 9.70 8.45
C VAL A 142 -4.32 10.30 8.42
N ALA A 143 -3.34 9.59 8.95
CA ALA A 143 -1.96 10.10 9.03
C ALA A 143 -1.30 10.22 7.65
N VAL A 144 -1.60 9.28 6.72
CA VAL A 144 -1.04 9.27 5.34
C VAL A 144 -1.73 10.30 4.46
N TYR A 145 -3.06 10.35 4.46
CA TYR A 145 -3.85 11.11 3.48
C TYR A 145 -4.45 12.41 4.04
N GLY A 146 -4.42 12.60 5.36
CA GLY A 146 -4.97 13.80 6.02
C GLY A 146 -6.46 13.99 5.71
N ALA A 147 -6.85 15.21 5.36
CA ALA A 147 -8.25 15.56 5.08
C ALA A 147 -8.87 14.86 3.84
N GLN A 148 -8.08 14.17 3.04
CA GLN A 148 -8.57 13.41 1.88
C GLN A 148 -9.09 12.01 2.27
N PHE A 149 -8.87 11.59 3.51
CA PHE A 149 -9.30 10.29 4.01
C PHE A 149 -10.43 10.46 5.04
N ASP A 150 -11.54 9.80 4.78
CA ASP A 150 -12.69 9.74 5.71
C ASP A 150 -12.82 8.33 6.30
N PRO A 151 -12.48 8.11 7.59
CA PRO A 151 -12.62 6.81 8.23
C PRO A 151 -14.03 6.23 8.14
N GLN A 152 -15.07 7.07 8.20
CA GLN A 152 -16.45 6.61 8.10
C GLN A 152 -16.75 5.98 6.74
N SER A 153 -16.17 6.51 5.67
CA SER A 153 -16.33 5.95 4.32
C SER A 153 -15.70 4.56 4.20
N THR A 154 -14.56 4.30 4.86
CA THR A 154 -14.00 2.95 4.94
C THR A 154 -14.93 2.00 5.69
N LEU A 155 -15.48 2.40 6.84
CA LEU A 155 -16.40 1.55 7.60
C LEU A 155 -17.66 1.21 6.79
N LYS A 156 -18.21 2.17 6.06
CA LYS A 156 -19.36 1.92 5.15
C LYS A 156 -19.01 0.94 4.05
N ALA A 157 -17.82 1.07 3.43
CA ALA A 157 -17.36 0.16 2.39
C ALA A 157 -17.23 -1.28 2.94
N LEU A 158 -16.67 -1.44 4.14
CA LEU A 158 -16.42 -2.76 4.73
C LEU A 158 -17.69 -3.52 5.19
N VAL A 159 -18.85 -2.91 5.13
CA VAL A 159 -20.15 -3.55 5.44
C VAL A 159 -21.06 -3.70 4.21
N TYR A 160 -20.65 -3.15 3.06
CA TYR A 160 -21.42 -3.20 1.82
C TYR A 160 -20.72 -4.09 0.79
N PHE A 161 -21.35 -5.19 0.37
CA PHE A 161 -20.74 -6.23 -0.45
C PHE A 161 -21.46 -6.51 -1.76
N GLU A 162 -22.28 -5.55 -2.24
CA GLU A 162 -23.09 -5.77 -3.44
C GLU A 162 -22.43 -5.26 -4.73
N ASP A 163 -21.33 -4.49 -4.62
CA ASP A 163 -20.63 -3.90 -5.77
C ASP A 163 -19.46 -4.77 -6.27
N GLY A 164 -19.12 -4.57 -7.55
CA GLY A 164 -17.95 -5.17 -8.18
C GLY A 164 -17.96 -6.70 -8.09
N ASN A 165 -16.87 -7.27 -7.59
CA ASN A 165 -16.77 -8.72 -7.35
C ASN A 165 -16.88 -9.10 -5.86
N LEU A 166 -17.33 -8.18 -5.00
CA LEU A 166 -17.50 -8.39 -3.56
C LEU A 166 -18.60 -9.42 -3.21
N PRO A 167 -19.67 -9.60 -4.00
CA PRO A 167 -20.62 -10.69 -3.75
C PRO A 167 -19.98 -12.06 -3.65
N ASN A 168 -18.84 -12.27 -4.33
CA ASN A 168 -18.11 -13.54 -4.35
C ASN A 168 -17.18 -13.75 -3.13
N LEU A 169 -17.04 -12.77 -2.24
CA LEU A 169 -16.25 -12.93 -1.02
C LEU A 169 -16.82 -14.06 -0.13
N PRO A 170 -15.95 -14.88 0.48
CA PRO A 170 -16.39 -15.88 1.45
C PRO A 170 -17.19 -15.25 2.60
N ARG A 171 -18.26 -15.92 3.02
CA ARG A 171 -19.14 -15.45 4.10
C ARG A 171 -18.35 -15.08 5.37
N ALA A 172 -17.38 -15.92 5.74
CA ALA A 172 -16.55 -15.69 6.92
C ALA A 172 -15.72 -14.40 6.84
N VAL A 173 -15.27 -14.00 5.64
CA VAL A 173 -14.58 -12.72 5.40
C VAL A 173 -15.54 -11.56 5.61
N LYS A 174 -16.73 -11.60 4.96
CA LYS A 174 -17.76 -10.58 5.12
C LYS A 174 -18.16 -10.38 6.59
N ASP A 175 -18.37 -11.48 7.31
CA ASP A 175 -18.77 -11.45 8.73
C ASP A 175 -17.66 -10.85 9.62
N ARG A 176 -16.36 -11.13 9.35
CA ARG A 176 -15.25 -10.53 10.10
C ARG A 176 -15.11 -9.04 9.83
N LEU A 177 -15.15 -8.66 8.56
CA LEU A 177 -15.03 -7.24 8.17
C LEU A 177 -16.18 -6.42 8.73
N ALA A 178 -17.42 -6.91 8.62
CA ALA A 178 -18.59 -6.23 9.15
C ALA A 178 -18.54 -6.10 10.68
N ARG A 179 -18.10 -7.15 11.39
CA ARG A 179 -17.91 -7.11 12.84
C ARG A 179 -16.83 -6.09 13.21
N ALA A 180 -15.66 -6.19 12.60
CA ALA A 180 -14.56 -5.26 12.86
C ALA A 180 -14.99 -3.80 12.63
N ALA A 181 -15.75 -3.53 11.55
CA ALA A 181 -16.28 -2.20 11.27
C ALA A 181 -17.30 -1.73 12.31
N GLY A 182 -18.16 -2.65 12.81
CA GLY A 182 -19.14 -2.35 13.84
C GLY A 182 -18.54 -2.08 15.22
N ASP A 183 -17.37 -2.62 15.49
CA ASP A 183 -16.68 -2.46 16.79
C ASP A 183 -15.84 -1.17 16.87
N VAL A 184 -15.69 -0.40 15.76
CA VAL A 184 -14.90 0.84 15.75
C VAL A 184 -15.67 2.00 16.38
N ASP A 185 -15.04 2.64 17.35
CA ASP A 185 -15.44 3.95 17.88
C ASP A 185 -14.57 5.04 17.22
N LEU A 186 -15.16 5.80 16.30
CA LEU A 186 -14.43 6.85 15.55
C LEU A 186 -13.93 7.99 16.44
N ASP A 187 -14.57 8.22 17.59
CA ASP A 187 -14.13 9.25 18.54
C ASP A 187 -12.91 8.82 19.37
N LYS A 188 -12.53 7.53 19.26
CA LYS A 188 -11.43 6.93 20.02
C LYS A 188 -10.40 6.23 19.11
N LEU A 189 -10.21 6.75 17.90
CA LEU A 189 -9.14 6.22 17.06
C LEU A 189 -7.78 6.41 17.73
N PRO A 190 -6.89 5.41 17.67
CA PRO A 190 -5.55 5.52 18.23
C PRO A 190 -4.72 6.57 17.46
N ILE A 191 -3.62 7.00 18.06
CA ILE A 191 -2.62 7.77 17.33
C ILE A 191 -1.88 6.80 16.41
N ALA A 192 -1.78 7.16 15.10
CA ALA A 192 -1.03 6.34 14.16
C ALA A 192 0.42 6.18 14.63
N PRO A 193 1.00 4.97 14.54
CA PRO A 193 2.36 4.71 14.99
C PRO A 193 3.38 5.28 13.98
N VAL A 194 3.60 6.57 14.04
CA VAL A 194 4.63 7.28 13.25
C VAL A 194 5.99 7.01 13.88
N ALA A 195 7.01 6.67 13.09
CA ALA A 195 8.38 6.63 13.59
C ALA A 195 8.80 8.06 13.97
N GLU A 196 9.40 8.22 15.12
CA GLU A 196 10.11 9.46 15.41
C GLU A 196 11.20 9.62 14.35
N ASP A 197 11.24 10.80 13.71
CA ASP A 197 12.25 11.11 12.69
C ASP A 197 13.64 11.08 13.35
N PRO A 198 14.56 10.15 12.99
CA PRO A 198 15.89 10.15 13.57
C PRO A 198 16.74 11.35 13.09
N GLY A 199 16.16 12.27 12.31
CA GLY A 199 16.86 13.35 11.60
C GLY A 199 16.87 14.72 12.27
N HIS A 200 16.28 14.94 13.46
CA HIS A 200 16.35 16.21 14.16
C HIS A 200 17.27 16.11 15.39
N LEU A 201 18.53 15.80 15.14
CA LEU A 201 19.59 16.13 16.11
C LEU A 201 19.94 17.61 15.90
N ASP A 202 19.34 18.46 16.71
CA ASP A 202 19.75 19.86 16.83
C ASP A 202 21.26 19.89 17.12
N GLY A 203 22.02 20.29 16.09
CA GLY A 203 23.44 20.52 16.21
C GLY A 203 23.70 21.80 17.01
N GLU A 204 23.70 21.73 18.33
CA GLU A 204 24.42 22.69 19.15
C GLU A 204 25.92 22.46 19.00
N ILE A 205 26.53 23.13 18.04
CA ILE A 205 27.98 23.35 18.05
C ILE A 205 28.25 24.37 19.14
N LYS A 206 28.61 23.91 20.32
CA LYS A 206 29.26 24.79 21.31
C LYS A 206 30.70 25.02 20.87
N ARG A 207 31.03 26.33 20.72
CA ARG A 207 32.38 26.86 20.48
C ARG A 207 33.34 26.54 21.64
#